data_44b053c0113e283ad39dd4fadae09d36
#
_entry.id   44b053c0113e283ad39dd4fadae09d36
#
_cell.length_a   1.000
_cell.length_b   1.000
_cell.length_c   1.000
_cell.angle_alpha   90.00
_cell.angle_beta   90.00
_cell.angle_gamma   90.00
#
_symmetry.space_group_name_H-M   'P 1'
#
loop_
_entity.id
_entity.type
_entity.pdbx_description
1 polymer ?
#
loop_
_entity_poly.entity_id
_entity_poly.type
_entity_poly.pdbx_seq_one_letter_code
_entity_poly.pdbx_strand_id
1 'polypeptide(L)'
;MSVISYTNAQFRSILNGLGLRNQGSNEPNFPISDDDGNLDTDRSAVIEFQAYFGLPADGIVGPQTQATAQKQMYVIQYELDLVMKPKPPLRPQNAPFYGTQTAQAVAQFRRFCGFEPDGNVKNDRIADLAVRRKLDEMSPNARAMAEAMPV
;
A
#
# COMPACT_ATOMS: atom_id res chain seq x y z
N MET A 1 14.21 -1.29 -15.47
CA MET A 1 12.77 -1.52 -15.40
C MET A 1 12.03 -0.20 -15.37
N SER A 2 10.95 -0.08 -16.12
CA SER A 2 10.25 1.21 -16.20
C SER A 2 9.36 1.42 -14.99
N VAL A 3 9.17 2.69 -14.65
CA VAL A 3 8.26 3.10 -13.59
C VAL A 3 6.83 2.95 -14.09
N ILE A 4 5.98 2.39 -13.25
CA ILE A 4 4.56 2.24 -13.56
C ILE A 4 3.91 3.63 -13.54
N SER A 5 3.07 3.87 -14.52
CA SER A 5 2.23 5.07 -14.54
C SER A 5 0.86 4.70 -13.98
N TYR A 6 0.65 4.97 -12.70
CA TYR A 6 -0.62 4.67 -12.05
C TYR A 6 -1.72 5.60 -12.54
N THR A 7 -2.92 5.05 -12.70
CA THR A 7 -4.10 5.91 -12.84
C THR A 7 -4.37 6.61 -11.50
N ASN A 8 -5.20 7.66 -11.54
CA ASN A 8 -5.57 8.35 -10.31
C ASN A 8 -6.29 7.41 -9.33
N ALA A 9 -7.17 6.57 -9.84
CA ALA A 9 -7.86 5.59 -9.00
C ALA A 9 -6.89 4.60 -8.37
N GLN A 10 -5.90 4.14 -9.13
CA GLN A 10 -4.89 3.22 -8.61
C GLN A 10 -4.04 3.89 -7.53
N PHE A 11 -3.61 5.13 -7.75
CA PHE A 11 -2.82 5.83 -6.75
C PHE A 11 -3.66 6.13 -5.50
N ARG A 12 -4.93 6.47 -5.68
CA ARG A 12 -5.85 6.67 -4.57
C ARG A 12 -6.00 5.38 -3.75
N SER A 13 -6.05 4.24 -4.41
CA SER A 13 -6.10 2.94 -3.71
C SER A 13 -4.84 2.70 -2.88
N ILE A 14 -3.68 3.08 -3.38
CA ILE A 14 -2.43 2.97 -2.63
C ILE A 14 -2.47 3.86 -1.40
N LEU A 15 -2.86 5.13 -1.57
CA LEU A 15 -2.98 6.05 -0.43
C LEU A 15 -3.96 5.53 0.61
N ASN A 16 -5.09 5.00 0.17
CA ASN A 16 -6.08 4.43 1.05
C ASN A 16 -5.53 3.22 1.78
N GLY A 17 -4.88 2.32 1.05
CA GLY A 17 -4.32 1.11 1.62
C GLY A 17 -3.21 1.37 2.64
N LEU A 18 -2.48 2.46 2.49
CA LEU A 18 -1.44 2.84 3.44
C LEU A 18 -1.99 3.65 4.64
N GLY A 19 -3.29 3.90 4.66
CA GLY A 19 -3.93 4.60 5.78
C GLY A 19 -3.73 6.10 5.79
N LEU A 20 -3.49 6.70 4.61
CA LEU A 20 -3.19 8.12 4.52
C LEU A 20 -4.40 8.98 4.16
N ARG A 21 -5.49 8.37 3.71
CA ARG A 21 -6.71 9.11 3.39
C ARG A 21 -7.64 9.10 4.59
N ASN A 22 -8.01 10.29 5.07
CA ASN A 22 -8.88 10.41 6.24
C ASN A 22 -10.23 9.74 6.02
N GLN A 23 -10.83 9.94 4.86
CA GLN A 23 -12.11 9.33 4.54
C GLN A 23 -11.93 7.91 4.00
N GLY A 24 -10.85 7.70 3.32
CA GLY A 24 -10.57 6.44 2.67
C GLY A 24 -10.23 5.31 3.62
N SER A 25 -9.83 5.62 4.85
CA SER A 25 -9.51 4.58 5.82
C SER A 25 -10.73 3.70 6.14
N ASN A 26 -11.93 4.17 5.78
CA ASN A 26 -13.15 3.38 5.93
C ASN A 26 -13.65 2.83 4.61
N GLU A 27 -12.92 3.04 3.52
CA GLU A 27 -13.33 2.53 2.21
C GLU A 27 -13.12 1.02 2.16
N PRO A 28 -14.19 0.23 2.00
CA PRO A 28 -14.06 -1.22 2.03
C PRO A 28 -13.64 -1.85 0.71
N ASN A 29 -13.64 -1.06 -0.36
CA ASN A 29 -13.40 -1.59 -1.71
C ASN A 29 -11.96 -1.40 -2.12
N PHE A 30 -11.34 -2.46 -2.55
CA PHE A 30 -10.01 -2.44 -3.14
C PHE A 30 -10.03 -3.30 -4.40
N PRO A 31 -9.65 -2.75 -5.55
CA PRO A 31 -9.27 -1.35 -5.75
C PRO A 31 -10.47 -0.40 -5.65
N ILE A 32 -10.18 0.85 -5.37
CA ILE A 32 -11.22 1.88 -5.44
C ILE A 32 -11.67 2.02 -6.89
N SER A 33 -12.96 1.90 -7.10
CA SER A 33 -13.51 1.86 -8.46
C SER A 33 -13.87 3.23 -8.99
N ASP A 34 -14.07 4.22 -8.13
CA ASP A 34 -14.46 5.52 -8.60
C ASP A 34 -13.23 6.23 -9.19
N ASP A 35 -13.39 6.76 -10.37
CA ASP A 35 -12.32 7.46 -11.04
C ASP A 35 -12.86 8.82 -11.47
N ASP A 36 -12.67 9.80 -10.62
CA ASP A 36 -13.11 11.17 -10.89
C ASP A 36 -12.11 11.95 -11.74
N GLY A 37 -11.07 11.30 -12.18
CA GLY A 37 -10.12 11.86 -13.12
C GLY A 37 -9.02 12.71 -12.49
N ASN A 38 -9.05 12.99 -11.18
CA ASN A 38 -7.98 13.75 -10.55
C ASN A 38 -7.84 13.38 -9.09
N LEU A 39 -6.78 13.92 -8.43
CA LEU A 39 -6.46 13.65 -7.05
C LEU A 39 -6.63 14.90 -6.17
N ASP A 40 -7.39 15.89 -6.61
CA ASP A 40 -7.52 17.15 -5.88
C ASP A 40 -8.07 16.95 -4.47
N THR A 41 -9.04 16.06 -4.32
CA THR A 41 -9.63 15.76 -3.01
C THR A 41 -8.69 14.98 -2.12
N ASP A 42 -7.64 14.40 -2.68
CA ASP A 42 -6.67 13.60 -1.93
C ASP A 42 -5.31 14.30 -1.81
N ARG A 43 -5.25 15.60 -2.10
CA ARG A 43 -4.00 16.34 -2.13
C ARG A 43 -3.26 16.25 -0.80
N SER A 44 -3.97 16.37 0.32
CA SER A 44 -3.31 16.28 1.63
C SER A 44 -2.73 14.89 1.87
N ALA A 45 -3.37 13.84 1.38
CA ALA A 45 -2.83 12.50 1.48
C ALA A 45 -1.59 12.32 0.61
N VAL A 46 -1.56 12.93 -0.57
CA VAL A 46 -0.37 12.92 -1.43
C VAL A 46 0.78 13.64 -0.74
N ILE A 47 0.53 14.80 -0.16
CA ILE A 47 1.55 15.57 0.57
C ILE A 47 2.11 14.74 1.73
N GLU A 48 1.23 14.09 2.49
CA GLU A 48 1.64 13.25 3.62
C GLU A 48 2.50 12.08 3.15
N PHE A 49 2.12 11.43 2.05
CA PHE A 49 2.91 10.36 1.45
C PHE A 49 4.30 10.88 1.07
N GLN A 50 4.35 12.01 0.38
CA GLN A 50 5.61 12.58 -0.06
C GLN A 50 6.51 12.94 1.12
N ALA A 51 5.95 13.60 2.14
CA ALA A 51 6.72 13.98 3.31
C ALA A 51 7.25 12.75 4.06
N TYR A 52 6.41 11.72 4.19
CA TYR A 52 6.80 10.49 4.88
C TYR A 52 8.01 9.82 4.21
N PHE A 53 8.02 9.81 2.88
CA PHE A 53 9.08 9.13 2.13
C PHE A 53 10.20 10.07 1.67
N GLY A 54 10.27 11.28 2.22
CA GLY A 54 11.38 12.19 1.95
C GLY A 54 11.36 12.83 0.57
N LEU A 55 10.20 12.95 -0.04
CA LEU A 55 10.03 13.56 -1.35
C LEU A 55 9.62 15.02 -1.20
N PRO A 56 9.83 15.86 -2.23
CA PRO A 56 9.23 17.21 -2.20
C PRO A 56 7.71 17.10 -2.05
N ALA A 57 7.19 17.73 -1.01
CA ALA A 57 5.78 17.62 -0.64
C ALA A 57 4.95 18.67 -1.36
N ASP A 58 4.88 18.57 -2.70
CA ASP A 58 4.19 19.53 -3.55
C ASP A 58 2.74 19.13 -3.88
N GLY A 59 2.32 17.92 -3.48
CA GLY A 59 0.97 17.43 -3.75
C GLY A 59 0.75 16.99 -5.18
N ILE A 60 1.80 16.89 -5.98
CA ILE A 60 1.72 16.48 -7.37
C ILE A 60 2.32 15.09 -7.53
N VAL A 61 1.53 14.16 -8.11
CA VAL A 61 1.99 12.80 -8.32
C VAL A 61 2.78 12.75 -9.62
N GLY A 62 4.06 13.08 -9.51
CA GLY A 62 4.98 13.01 -10.65
C GLY A 62 5.74 11.69 -10.68
N PRO A 63 6.71 11.56 -11.60
CA PRO A 63 7.45 10.30 -11.78
C PRO A 63 8.15 9.81 -10.51
N GLN A 64 8.73 10.71 -9.73
CA GLN A 64 9.43 10.34 -8.50
C GLN A 64 8.45 9.80 -7.45
N THR A 65 7.29 10.43 -7.31
CA THR A 65 6.27 9.97 -6.38
C THR A 65 5.73 8.61 -6.81
N GLN A 66 5.51 8.41 -8.10
CA GLN A 66 5.04 7.12 -8.60
C GLN A 66 6.09 6.02 -8.42
N ALA A 67 7.35 6.32 -8.66
CA ALA A 67 8.42 5.34 -8.45
C ALA A 67 8.51 4.92 -6.99
N THR A 68 8.36 5.87 -6.07
CA THR A 68 8.38 5.57 -4.64
C THR A 68 7.19 4.70 -4.25
N ALA A 69 6.00 5.00 -4.76
CA ALA A 69 4.81 4.19 -4.49
C ALA A 69 4.99 2.77 -5.02
N GLN A 70 5.52 2.62 -6.22
CA GLN A 70 5.80 1.31 -6.79
C GLN A 70 6.74 0.50 -5.91
N LYS A 71 7.81 1.12 -5.43
CA LYS A 71 8.78 0.46 -4.56
C LYS A 71 8.12 0.04 -3.24
N GLN A 72 7.33 0.90 -2.64
CA GLN A 72 6.69 0.59 -1.36
C GLN A 72 5.68 -0.53 -1.50
N MET A 73 4.91 -0.54 -2.57
CA MET A 73 3.97 -1.63 -2.82
C MET A 73 4.69 -2.95 -3.04
N TYR A 74 5.81 -2.91 -3.77
CA TYR A 74 6.63 -4.09 -3.96
C TYR A 74 7.11 -4.65 -2.62
N VAL A 75 7.60 -3.77 -1.73
CA VAL A 75 8.08 -4.19 -0.42
C VAL A 75 6.97 -4.86 0.39
N ILE A 76 5.79 -4.22 0.45
CA ILE A 76 4.67 -4.73 1.22
C ILE A 76 4.24 -6.11 0.70
N GLN A 77 4.10 -6.26 -0.61
CA GLN A 77 3.69 -7.54 -1.20
C GLN A 77 4.73 -8.61 -0.94
N TYR A 78 6.00 -8.27 -1.05
CA TYR A 78 7.08 -9.23 -0.79
C TYR A 78 7.08 -9.68 0.66
N GLU A 79 6.90 -8.74 1.60
CA GLU A 79 6.85 -9.08 3.03
C GLU A 79 5.63 -9.95 3.35
N LEU A 80 4.48 -9.64 2.76
CA LEU A 80 3.29 -10.46 2.95
C LEU A 80 3.48 -11.87 2.41
N ASP A 81 4.15 -12.00 1.28
CA ASP A 81 4.45 -13.33 0.74
C ASP A 81 5.33 -14.14 1.69
N LEU A 82 6.32 -13.50 2.31
CA LEU A 82 7.22 -14.18 3.22
C LEU A 82 6.53 -14.58 4.52
N VAL A 83 5.70 -13.71 5.06
CA VAL A 83 5.10 -13.90 6.38
C VAL A 83 3.82 -14.73 6.29
N MET A 84 2.94 -14.40 5.37
CA MET A 84 1.60 -15.03 5.29
C MET A 84 1.53 -16.16 4.27
N LYS A 85 2.44 -16.18 3.32
CA LYS A 85 2.50 -17.21 2.27
C LYS A 85 1.16 -17.44 1.58
N PRO A 86 0.55 -16.37 1.03
CA PRO A 86 -0.73 -16.51 0.33
C PRO A 86 -0.57 -17.40 -0.89
N LYS A 87 -1.66 -18.01 -1.31
CA LYS A 87 -1.66 -18.88 -2.48
C LYS A 87 -2.76 -18.43 -3.45
N PRO A 88 -2.38 -17.95 -4.64
CA PRO A 88 -0.99 -17.80 -5.11
C PRO A 88 -0.28 -16.64 -4.42
N PRO A 89 1.07 -16.59 -4.47
CA PRO A 89 1.81 -15.47 -3.93
C PRO A 89 1.41 -14.15 -4.59
N LEU A 90 1.55 -13.05 -3.87
CA LEU A 90 1.26 -11.74 -4.44
C LEU A 90 2.26 -11.36 -5.52
N ARG A 91 3.53 -11.68 -5.28
CA ARG A 91 4.59 -11.46 -6.26
C ARG A 91 4.98 -12.79 -6.89
N PRO A 92 5.31 -12.82 -8.17
CA PRO A 92 5.33 -11.71 -9.14
C PRO A 92 4.03 -11.48 -9.90
N GLN A 93 2.96 -12.25 -9.61
CA GLN A 93 1.74 -12.21 -10.42
C GLN A 93 1.00 -10.89 -10.35
N ASN A 94 1.01 -10.23 -9.18
CA ASN A 94 0.30 -8.98 -9.04
C ASN A 94 1.21 -7.80 -9.33
N ALA A 95 0.65 -6.80 -10.00
CA ALA A 95 1.33 -5.53 -10.15
C ALA A 95 1.56 -4.91 -8.77
N PRO A 96 2.60 -4.06 -8.60
CA PRO A 96 2.84 -3.36 -7.33
C PRO A 96 1.78 -2.28 -7.09
N PHE A 97 0.60 -2.72 -6.68
CA PHE A 97 -0.61 -1.93 -6.62
C PHE A 97 -1.49 -2.50 -5.50
N TYR A 98 -2.25 -1.63 -4.85
CA TYR A 98 -3.08 -2.05 -3.72
C TYR A 98 -4.45 -2.50 -4.22
N GLY A 99 -4.51 -3.75 -4.67
CA GLY A 99 -5.73 -4.35 -5.18
C GLY A 99 -6.37 -5.30 -4.19
N THR A 100 -7.33 -6.08 -4.68
CA THR A 100 -8.13 -6.98 -3.86
C THR A 100 -7.26 -8.01 -3.12
N GLN A 101 -6.32 -8.62 -3.82
CA GLN A 101 -5.51 -9.69 -3.23
C GLN A 101 -4.57 -9.15 -2.17
N THR A 102 -3.96 -7.98 -2.41
CA THR A 102 -3.12 -7.34 -1.41
C THR A 102 -3.96 -6.98 -0.18
N ALA A 103 -5.15 -6.42 -0.39
CA ALA A 103 -6.04 -6.05 0.70
C ALA A 103 -6.43 -7.28 1.54
N GLN A 104 -6.72 -8.40 0.88
CA GLN A 104 -7.07 -9.63 1.58
C GLN A 104 -5.90 -10.16 2.42
N ALA A 105 -4.70 -10.12 1.86
CA ALA A 105 -3.51 -10.57 2.59
C ALA A 105 -3.24 -9.68 3.80
N VAL A 106 -3.44 -8.38 3.66
CA VAL A 106 -3.30 -7.44 4.79
C VAL A 106 -4.34 -7.77 5.86
N ALA A 107 -5.58 -8.04 5.48
CA ALA A 107 -6.62 -8.39 6.45
C ALA A 107 -6.25 -9.65 7.23
N GLN A 108 -5.73 -10.64 6.56
CA GLN A 108 -5.28 -11.88 7.20
C GLN A 108 -4.12 -11.61 8.16
N PHE A 109 -3.17 -10.78 7.73
CA PHE A 109 -2.01 -10.42 8.56
C PHE A 109 -2.46 -9.67 9.81
N ARG A 110 -3.39 -8.73 9.67
CA ARG A 110 -3.89 -7.97 10.83
C ARG A 110 -4.53 -8.91 11.84
N ARG A 111 -5.35 -9.85 11.38
CA ARG A 111 -5.95 -10.83 12.30
C ARG A 111 -4.92 -11.73 12.95
N PHE A 112 -3.95 -12.18 12.16
CA PHE A 112 -2.86 -13.01 12.67
C PHE A 112 -2.10 -12.32 13.79
N CYS A 113 -1.89 -11.01 13.68
CA CYS A 113 -1.17 -10.22 14.68
C CYS A 113 -2.07 -9.69 15.80
N GLY A 114 -3.37 -9.91 15.73
CA GLY A 114 -4.30 -9.42 16.75
C GLY A 114 -4.65 -7.94 16.65
N PHE A 115 -4.49 -7.33 15.47
CA PHE A 115 -4.85 -5.93 15.28
C PHE A 115 -6.36 -5.69 15.29
N GLU A 116 -7.15 -6.72 15.03
CA GLU A 116 -8.58 -6.59 14.89
C GLU A 116 -9.33 -7.47 15.88
N PRO A 117 -9.11 -7.33 17.18
CA PRO A 117 -9.79 -8.17 18.15
C PRO A 117 -11.28 -7.91 18.22
N ASP A 118 -11.73 -6.73 17.79
CA ASP A 118 -13.13 -6.34 17.81
C ASP A 118 -13.86 -6.63 16.49
N GLY A 119 -13.14 -7.15 15.48
CA GLY A 119 -13.73 -7.47 14.20
C GLY A 119 -14.13 -6.28 13.34
N ASN A 120 -13.39 -5.20 13.42
CA ASN A 120 -13.67 -4.00 12.62
C ASN A 120 -13.32 -4.25 11.15
N VAL A 121 -14.30 -4.73 10.39
CA VAL A 121 -14.11 -5.17 9.01
C VAL A 121 -13.71 -4.03 8.08
N LYS A 122 -14.19 -2.82 8.36
CA LYS A 122 -13.92 -1.69 7.46
C LYS A 122 -12.45 -1.31 7.41
N ASN A 123 -11.74 -1.49 8.52
CA ASN A 123 -10.34 -1.09 8.63
C ASN A 123 -9.37 -2.24 8.50
N ASP A 124 -9.85 -3.48 8.38
CA ASP A 124 -8.97 -4.64 8.43
C ASP A 124 -8.12 -4.81 7.17
N ARG A 125 -8.39 -4.03 6.11
CA ARG A 125 -7.65 -4.11 4.85
C ARG A 125 -6.60 -3.02 4.71
N ILE A 126 -6.38 -2.23 5.74
CA ILE A 126 -5.48 -1.08 5.69
C ILE A 126 -4.13 -1.47 6.28
N ALA A 127 -3.08 -1.26 5.50
CA ALA A 127 -1.70 -1.45 5.94
C ALA A 127 -1.16 -0.12 6.43
N ASP A 128 -1.67 0.34 7.57
CA ASP A 128 -1.22 1.59 8.18
C ASP A 128 0.21 1.45 8.73
N LEU A 129 0.70 2.51 9.33
CA LEU A 129 2.09 2.51 9.81
C LEU A 129 2.36 1.39 10.81
N ALA A 130 1.43 1.12 11.72
CA ALA A 130 1.61 0.05 12.71
C ALA A 130 1.73 -1.32 12.05
N VAL A 131 0.90 -1.57 11.04
CA VAL A 131 0.94 -2.83 10.28
C VAL A 131 2.26 -2.94 9.52
N ARG A 132 2.67 -1.86 8.84
CA ARG A 132 3.91 -1.88 8.06
C ARG A 132 5.13 -2.08 8.95
N ARG A 133 5.14 -1.47 10.15
CA ARG A 133 6.21 -1.69 11.12
C ARG A 133 6.24 -3.14 11.60
N LYS A 134 5.07 -3.73 11.80
CA LYS A 134 5.01 -5.13 12.23
C LYS A 134 5.51 -6.06 11.14
N LEU A 135 5.18 -5.78 9.88
CA LEU A 135 5.72 -6.54 8.75
C LEU A 135 7.24 -6.45 8.71
N ASP A 136 7.80 -5.25 8.85
CA ASP A 136 9.25 -5.06 8.88
C ASP A 136 9.89 -5.85 10.03
N GLU A 137 9.26 -5.84 11.18
CA GLU A 137 9.74 -6.54 12.37
C GLU A 137 9.76 -8.04 12.17
N MET A 138 8.73 -8.61 11.55
CA MET A 138 8.61 -10.04 11.36
C MET A 138 9.43 -10.55 10.16
N SER A 139 9.91 -9.66 9.34
CA SER A 139 10.73 -10.01 8.16
C SER A 139 11.89 -9.02 8.04
N PRO A 140 12.84 -9.04 9.00
CA PRO A 140 13.81 -7.95 9.16
C PRO A 140 14.69 -7.69 7.94
N ASN A 141 14.94 -8.70 7.11
CA ASN A 141 15.77 -8.51 5.92
C ASN A 141 14.97 -8.31 4.64
N ALA A 142 13.65 -8.47 4.71
CA ALA A 142 12.82 -8.47 3.52
C ALA A 142 12.76 -7.10 2.85
N ARG A 143 12.63 -6.03 3.64
CA ARG A 143 12.57 -4.67 3.09
C ARG A 143 13.86 -4.34 2.34
N ALA A 144 15.01 -4.62 2.94
CA ALA A 144 16.29 -4.34 2.28
C ALA A 144 16.44 -5.14 0.99
N MET A 145 16.03 -6.41 1.00
CA MET A 145 16.08 -7.25 -0.20
C MET A 145 15.14 -6.74 -1.28
N ALA A 146 13.92 -6.38 -0.90
CA ALA A 146 12.93 -5.88 -1.86
C ALA A 146 13.34 -4.53 -2.43
N GLU A 147 13.90 -3.66 -1.61
CA GLU A 147 14.36 -2.35 -2.07
C GLU A 147 15.56 -2.44 -2.99
N ALA A 148 16.35 -3.49 -2.87
CA ALA A 148 17.50 -3.72 -3.75
C ALA A 148 17.11 -4.31 -5.11
N MET A 149 15.89 -4.85 -5.23
CA MET A 149 15.44 -5.43 -6.48
C MET A 149 15.02 -4.35 -7.48
N PRO A 150 15.32 -4.54 -8.77
CA PRO A 150 14.78 -3.64 -9.79
C PRO A 150 13.27 -3.81 -9.89
N VAL A 151 12.57 -2.69 -10.04
CA VAL A 151 11.10 -2.71 -10.19
C VAL A 151 10.70 -2.41 -11.61
#